data_856a23047d2b10bc2af66272ea648399
#
_entry.id   856a23047d2b10bc2af66272ea648399
#
_cell.length_a   1.000
_cell.length_b   1.000
_cell.length_c   1.000
_cell.angle_alpha   90.00
_cell.angle_beta   90.00
_cell.angle_gamma   90.00
#
_symmetry.space_group_name_H-M   'P 1'
#
loop_
_entity.id
_entity.type
_entity.pdbx_description
1 polymer ?
#
loop_
_entity_poly.entity_id
_entity_poly.type
_entity_poly.pdbx_seq_one_letter_code
_entity_poly.pdbx_strand_id
1 'polypeptide(L)'
;MQLVYNIKDKPKFGQLIVFAFQQLLAILAATIAVPSIVGNGMSQSAALFGAGIGTIVYLLFTKFRSPVFLGSSFAFLGSMFSAFAGAASAEAGYAGIILGAVFAGLVYVVIALVIKFAGVAWIDKLMPAVVIGPTVAIIGLSLAGNAVSDLTLGKVMAEVPTQEIVDGAIVEGTSFVSAASPYVALAC
;
A
#
# COMPACT_ATOMS: atom_id res chain seq x y z
N MET A 1 -27.69 -10.62 6.36
CA MET A 1 -26.82 -11.10 5.29
C MET A 1 -26.28 -12.46 5.71
N GLN A 2 -26.60 -13.54 5.02
CA GLN A 2 -26.01 -14.86 5.32
C GLN A 2 -24.64 -14.92 4.63
N LEU A 3 -23.60 -15.21 5.41
CA LEU A 3 -22.27 -15.44 4.89
C LEU A 3 -22.28 -16.80 4.15
N VAL A 4 -21.67 -16.87 2.99
CA VAL A 4 -21.55 -18.10 2.20
C VAL A 4 -20.68 -19.13 2.92
N TYR A 5 -19.67 -18.64 3.66
CA TYR A 5 -18.78 -19.45 4.50
C TYR A 5 -18.51 -18.74 5.83
N ASN A 6 -18.51 -19.47 6.91
CA ASN A 6 -18.05 -19.01 8.22
C ASN A 6 -16.55 -19.28 8.40
N ILE A 7 -15.94 -18.66 9.42
CA ILE A 7 -14.49 -18.78 9.72
C ILE A 7 -14.06 -20.26 9.94
N LYS A 8 -14.98 -21.13 10.36
CA LYS A 8 -14.72 -22.55 10.61
C LYS A 8 -14.99 -23.45 9.42
N ASP A 9 -15.62 -22.93 8.37
CA ASP A 9 -15.98 -23.71 7.20
C ASP A 9 -14.75 -23.94 6.33
N LYS A 10 -14.68 -25.14 5.75
CA LYS A 10 -13.60 -25.50 4.83
C LYS A 10 -14.15 -25.50 3.41
N PRO A 11 -13.89 -24.47 2.61
CA PRO A 11 -14.31 -24.46 1.21
C PRO A 11 -13.64 -25.60 0.42
N LYS A 12 -14.28 -26.02 -0.66
CA LYS A 12 -13.68 -27.00 -1.58
C LYS A 12 -12.42 -26.41 -2.21
N PHE A 13 -11.43 -27.25 -2.53
CA PHE A 13 -10.12 -26.80 -3.04
C PHE A 13 -10.22 -25.83 -4.23
N GLY A 14 -11.12 -26.07 -5.18
CA GLY A 14 -11.34 -25.17 -6.31
C GLY A 14 -11.87 -23.79 -5.88
N GLN A 15 -12.76 -23.73 -4.90
CA GLN A 15 -13.27 -22.46 -4.38
C GLN A 15 -12.21 -21.70 -3.59
N LEU A 16 -11.35 -22.42 -2.87
CA LEU A 16 -10.23 -21.84 -2.13
C LEU A 16 -9.25 -21.14 -3.09
N ILE A 17 -8.95 -21.74 -4.24
CA ILE A 17 -8.10 -21.13 -5.27
C ILE A 17 -8.75 -19.86 -5.81
N VAL A 18 -10.05 -19.90 -6.13
CA VAL A 18 -10.77 -18.72 -6.65
C VAL A 18 -10.77 -17.59 -5.62
N PHE A 19 -11.04 -17.87 -4.35
CA PHE A 19 -11.01 -16.86 -3.29
C PHE A 19 -9.61 -16.30 -3.06
N ALA A 20 -8.58 -17.15 -3.09
CA ALA A 20 -7.20 -16.71 -2.96
C ALA A 20 -6.80 -15.78 -4.12
N PHE A 21 -7.19 -16.11 -5.35
CA PHE A 21 -6.91 -15.30 -6.53
C PHE A 21 -7.68 -13.96 -6.48
N GLN A 22 -8.95 -13.99 -6.10
CA GLN A 22 -9.76 -12.78 -5.90
C GLN A 22 -9.13 -11.85 -4.85
N GLN A 23 -8.72 -12.40 -3.73
CA GLN A 23 -8.09 -11.63 -2.65
C GLN A 23 -6.74 -11.04 -3.09
N LEU A 24 -5.94 -11.82 -3.82
CA LEU A 24 -4.66 -11.38 -4.37
C LEU A 24 -4.88 -10.19 -5.31
N LEU A 25 -5.80 -10.29 -6.26
CA LEU A 25 -6.09 -9.21 -7.21
C LEU A 25 -6.59 -7.94 -6.50
N ALA A 26 -7.44 -8.09 -5.48
CA ALA A 26 -7.99 -6.95 -4.74
C ALA A 26 -6.90 -6.12 -4.01
N ILE A 27 -5.86 -6.78 -3.51
CA ILE A 27 -4.84 -6.14 -2.66
C ILE A 27 -3.57 -5.82 -3.42
N LEU A 28 -3.28 -6.55 -4.52
CA LEU A 28 -2.08 -6.37 -5.33
C LEU A 28 -1.92 -4.91 -5.79
N ALA A 29 -2.99 -4.32 -6.33
CA ALA A 29 -2.98 -2.96 -6.82
C ALA A 29 -2.62 -1.95 -5.72
N ALA A 30 -3.21 -2.07 -4.53
CA ALA A 30 -2.92 -1.21 -3.40
C ALA A 30 -1.48 -1.37 -2.89
N THR A 31 -0.98 -2.61 -2.86
CA THR A 31 0.39 -2.90 -2.38
C THR A 31 1.45 -2.34 -3.32
N ILE A 32 1.21 -2.32 -4.63
CA ILE A 32 2.10 -1.75 -5.64
C ILE A 32 1.97 -0.22 -5.68
N ALA A 33 0.76 0.32 -5.51
CA ALA A 33 0.51 1.76 -5.63
C ALA A 33 1.28 2.59 -4.59
N VAL A 34 1.37 2.14 -3.34
CA VAL A 34 2.05 2.90 -2.28
C VAL A 34 3.53 3.14 -2.58
N PRO A 35 4.36 2.15 -2.91
CA PRO A 35 5.75 2.39 -3.33
C PRO A 35 5.86 3.29 -4.56
N SER A 36 4.95 3.15 -5.51
CA SER A 36 4.94 3.98 -6.73
C SER A 36 4.64 5.45 -6.44
N ILE A 37 3.71 5.71 -5.53
CA ILE A 37 3.31 7.08 -5.13
C ILE A 37 4.41 7.73 -4.28
N VAL A 38 5.00 6.99 -3.34
CA VAL A 38 6.08 7.51 -2.47
C VAL A 38 7.34 7.77 -3.28
N GLY A 39 7.64 6.94 -4.27
CA GLY A 39 8.84 7.06 -5.09
C GLY A 39 10.12 6.81 -4.30
N ASN A 40 11.10 7.71 -4.45
CA ASN A 40 12.40 7.67 -3.76
C ASN A 40 13.15 6.33 -3.85
N GLY A 41 12.97 5.59 -4.97
CA GLY A 41 13.60 4.29 -5.16
C GLY A 41 12.94 3.15 -4.37
N MET A 42 11.74 3.35 -3.83
CA MET A 42 11.02 2.31 -3.08
C MET A 42 10.65 1.13 -3.99
N SER A 43 11.15 -0.06 -3.65
CA SER A 43 10.95 -1.26 -4.46
C SER A 43 9.56 -1.85 -4.27
N GLN A 44 8.81 -1.98 -5.36
CA GLN A 44 7.50 -2.66 -5.38
C GLN A 44 7.63 -4.14 -5.02
N SER A 45 8.70 -4.80 -5.50
CA SER A 45 8.97 -6.21 -5.21
C SER A 45 9.22 -6.44 -3.72
N ALA A 46 9.97 -5.54 -3.07
CA ALA A 46 10.20 -5.60 -1.63
C ALA A 46 8.90 -5.39 -0.84
N ALA A 47 8.02 -4.49 -1.29
CA ALA A 47 6.73 -4.27 -0.66
C ALA A 47 5.81 -5.50 -0.75
N LEU A 48 5.76 -6.16 -1.92
CA LEU A 48 5.01 -7.41 -2.13
C LEU A 48 5.56 -8.55 -1.26
N PHE A 49 6.87 -8.70 -1.22
CA PHE A 49 7.53 -9.71 -0.39
C PHE A 49 7.25 -9.48 1.10
N GLY A 50 7.38 -8.23 1.56
CA GLY A 50 7.06 -7.83 2.93
C GLY A 50 5.60 -8.07 3.31
N ALA A 51 4.66 -7.76 2.40
CA ALA A 51 3.24 -8.03 2.58
C ALA A 51 2.96 -9.55 2.71
N GLY A 52 3.62 -10.37 1.90
CA GLY A 52 3.51 -11.83 1.97
C GLY A 52 4.02 -12.39 3.29
N ILE A 53 5.23 -12.03 3.69
CA ILE A 53 5.83 -12.47 4.98
C ILE A 53 4.99 -11.96 6.15
N GLY A 54 4.63 -10.67 6.15
CA GLY A 54 3.80 -10.07 7.20
C GLY A 54 2.47 -10.81 7.36
N THR A 55 1.82 -11.16 6.26
CA THR A 55 0.58 -11.94 6.27
C THR A 55 0.77 -13.33 6.86
N ILE A 56 1.83 -14.05 6.49
CA ILE A 56 2.13 -15.38 7.03
C ILE A 56 2.38 -15.30 8.54
N VAL A 57 3.22 -14.36 8.98
CA VAL A 57 3.50 -14.14 10.40
C VAL A 57 2.22 -13.83 11.17
N TYR A 58 1.38 -12.94 10.66
CA TYR A 58 0.09 -12.62 11.26
C TYR A 58 -0.82 -13.85 11.38
N LEU A 59 -0.93 -14.65 10.33
CA LEU A 59 -1.74 -15.88 10.34
C LEU A 59 -1.25 -16.90 11.36
N LEU A 60 0.06 -17.04 11.53
CA LEU A 60 0.66 -17.91 12.55
C LEU A 60 0.31 -17.44 13.97
N PHE A 61 0.45 -16.15 14.26
CA PHE A 61 0.10 -15.58 15.57
C PHE A 61 -1.40 -15.67 15.87
N THR A 62 -2.26 -15.51 14.87
CA THR A 62 -3.73 -15.63 15.01
C THR A 62 -4.22 -17.07 14.93
N LYS A 63 -3.32 -18.06 14.78
CA LYS A 63 -3.66 -19.48 14.63
C LYS A 63 -4.71 -19.71 13.52
N PHE A 64 -4.59 -18.98 12.42
CA PHE A 64 -5.52 -19.01 11.27
C PHE A 64 -7.00 -18.71 11.62
N ARG A 65 -7.24 -18.02 12.73
CA ARG A 65 -8.62 -17.63 13.13
C ARG A 65 -9.08 -16.33 12.50
N SER A 66 -8.16 -15.51 12.00
CA SER A 66 -8.46 -14.24 11.35
C SER A 66 -7.82 -14.22 9.96
N PRO A 67 -8.56 -14.59 8.91
CA PRO A 67 -8.05 -14.60 7.53
C PRO A 67 -8.00 -13.17 6.99
N VAL A 68 -6.91 -12.47 7.30
CA VAL A 68 -6.66 -11.10 6.83
C VAL A 68 -5.35 -11.10 6.06
N PHE A 69 -5.33 -10.40 4.91
CA PHE A 69 -4.12 -10.11 4.17
C PHE A 69 -3.58 -8.75 4.61
N LEU A 70 -2.28 -8.69 4.93
CA LEU A 70 -1.59 -7.45 5.26
C LEU A 70 -0.93 -6.90 4.00
N GLY A 71 -1.23 -5.65 3.68
CA GLY A 71 -0.65 -4.95 2.54
C GLY A 71 -0.25 -3.53 2.90
N SER A 72 0.19 -2.78 1.91
CA SER A 72 0.53 -1.37 2.08
C SER A 72 -0.69 -0.55 2.47
N SER A 73 -0.49 0.45 3.34
CA SER A 73 -1.57 1.31 3.84
C SER A 73 -1.45 2.72 3.31
N PHE A 74 -2.49 3.19 2.64
CA PHE A 74 -2.59 4.57 2.18
C PHE A 74 -2.64 5.60 3.32
N ALA A 75 -3.10 5.19 4.51
CA ALA A 75 -3.15 6.07 5.68
C ALA A 75 -1.76 6.53 6.14
N PHE A 76 -0.71 5.76 5.83
CA PHE A 76 0.66 6.10 6.20
C PHE A 76 1.42 6.91 5.14
N LEU A 77 0.83 7.19 3.98
CA LEU A 77 1.49 7.97 2.92
C LEU A 77 2.01 9.32 3.41
N GLY A 78 1.19 10.07 4.16
CA GLY A 78 1.61 11.35 4.72
C GLY A 78 2.83 11.23 5.63
N SER A 79 2.88 10.20 6.48
CA SER A 79 4.03 9.93 7.35
C SER A 79 5.27 9.52 6.57
N MET A 80 5.12 8.74 5.49
CA MET A 80 6.21 8.35 4.61
C MET A 80 6.80 9.56 3.88
N PHE A 81 5.95 10.44 3.32
CA PHE A 81 6.40 11.68 2.71
C PHE A 81 7.14 12.59 3.72
N SER A 82 6.61 12.71 4.94
CA SER A 82 7.25 13.50 6.00
C SER A 82 8.62 12.94 6.39
N ALA A 83 8.76 11.61 6.43
CA ALA A 83 10.04 10.96 6.74
C ALA A 83 11.10 11.27 5.68
N PHE A 84 10.74 11.29 4.39
CA PHE A 84 11.67 11.67 3.32
C PHE A 84 11.91 13.17 3.25
N ALA A 85 10.90 14.00 3.50
CA ALA A 85 11.06 15.47 3.45
C ALA A 85 12.00 16.01 4.53
N GLY A 86 12.08 15.34 5.69
CA GLY A 86 13.00 15.71 6.78
C GLY A 86 14.35 15.00 6.73
N ALA A 87 14.57 14.11 5.77
CA ALA A 87 15.79 13.29 5.71
C ALA A 87 16.89 13.95 4.88
N ALA A 88 18.12 13.86 5.37
CA ALA A 88 19.30 14.34 4.66
C ALA A 88 19.74 13.42 3.50
N SER A 89 19.27 12.16 3.51
CA SER A 89 19.53 11.16 2.47
C SER A 89 18.35 10.20 2.36
N ALA A 90 18.25 9.48 1.23
CA ALA A 90 17.22 8.45 1.03
C ALA A 90 17.30 7.35 2.11
N GLU A 91 18.50 6.95 2.51
CA GLU A 91 18.74 5.96 3.57
C GLU A 91 18.19 6.42 4.93
N ALA A 92 18.39 7.69 5.27
CA ALA A 92 17.84 8.29 6.48
C ALA A 92 16.29 8.32 6.43
N GLY A 93 15.71 8.57 5.27
CA GLY A 93 14.26 8.50 5.04
C GLY A 93 13.71 7.08 5.27
N TYR A 94 14.38 6.06 4.75
CA TYR A 94 14.01 4.67 5.00
C TYR A 94 14.13 4.28 6.48
N ALA A 95 15.21 4.69 7.15
CA ALA A 95 15.36 4.48 8.59
C ALA A 95 14.22 5.16 9.37
N GLY A 96 13.82 6.37 8.97
CA GLY A 96 12.67 7.08 9.54
C GLY A 96 11.36 6.32 9.39
N ILE A 97 11.09 5.73 8.22
CA ILE A 97 9.90 4.91 7.98
C ILE A 97 9.92 3.65 8.86
N ILE A 98 11.05 2.96 8.96
CA ILE A 98 11.19 1.74 9.76
C ILE A 98 10.96 2.07 11.24
N LEU A 99 11.59 3.11 11.76
CA LEU A 99 11.39 3.55 13.14
C LEU A 99 9.94 3.97 13.39
N GLY A 100 9.33 4.72 12.47
CA GLY A 100 7.92 5.09 12.53
C GLY A 100 6.99 3.88 12.58
N ALA A 101 7.27 2.85 11.79
CA ALA A 101 6.52 1.59 11.80
C ALA A 101 6.66 0.83 13.14
N VAL A 102 7.87 0.83 13.74
CA VAL A 102 8.10 0.23 15.06
C VAL A 102 7.28 0.97 16.13
N PHE A 103 7.31 2.31 16.14
CA PHE A 103 6.51 3.09 17.09
C PHE A 103 5.01 2.89 16.89
N ALA A 104 4.54 2.85 15.65
CA ALA A 104 3.14 2.52 15.35
C ALA A 104 2.77 1.13 15.88
N GLY A 105 3.64 0.14 15.71
CA GLY A 105 3.47 -1.19 16.28
C GLY A 105 3.37 -1.18 17.81
N LEU A 106 4.21 -0.40 18.48
CA LEU A 106 4.15 -0.24 19.94
C LEU A 106 2.83 0.38 20.41
N VAL A 107 2.28 1.35 19.68
CA VAL A 107 0.95 1.90 19.98
C VAL A 107 -0.12 0.81 19.95
N TYR A 108 -0.08 -0.09 18.95
CA TYR A 108 -1.02 -1.22 18.90
C TYR A 108 -0.84 -2.18 20.09
N VAL A 109 0.38 -2.38 20.56
CA VAL A 109 0.63 -3.19 21.79
C VAL A 109 -0.02 -2.52 23.01
N VAL A 110 0.12 -1.20 23.16
CA VAL A 110 -0.52 -0.44 24.24
C VAL A 110 -2.04 -0.57 24.15
N ILE A 111 -2.62 -0.38 22.96
CA ILE A 111 -4.06 -0.56 22.74
C ILE A 111 -4.51 -1.98 23.12
N ALA A 112 -3.75 -3.00 22.74
CA ALA A 112 -4.06 -4.39 23.06
C ALA A 112 -4.03 -4.65 24.58
N LEU A 113 -3.08 -4.05 25.31
CA LEU A 113 -3.02 -4.11 26.76
C LEU A 113 -4.24 -3.43 27.39
N VAL A 114 -4.60 -2.24 26.93
CA VAL A 114 -5.80 -1.54 27.40
C VAL A 114 -7.06 -2.37 27.16
N ILE A 115 -7.20 -2.99 25.98
CA ILE A 115 -8.33 -3.88 25.68
C ILE A 115 -8.37 -5.07 26.65
N LYS A 116 -7.21 -5.63 26.96
CA LYS A 116 -7.12 -6.76 27.89
C LYS A 116 -7.63 -6.42 29.29
N PHE A 117 -7.43 -5.19 29.77
CA PHE A 117 -7.84 -4.75 31.10
C PHE A 117 -9.21 -4.07 31.13
N ALA A 118 -9.51 -3.22 30.14
CA ALA A 118 -10.72 -2.40 30.09
C ALA A 118 -11.84 -2.98 29.19
N GLY A 119 -11.55 -4.07 28.48
CA GLY A 119 -12.49 -4.65 27.51
C GLY A 119 -12.59 -3.85 26.20
N VAL A 120 -13.52 -4.24 25.33
CA VAL A 120 -13.69 -3.68 23.96
C VAL A 120 -14.68 -2.52 23.91
N ALA A 121 -15.58 -2.41 24.90
CA ALA A 121 -16.72 -1.49 24.88
C ALA A 121 -16.35 0.00 24.73
N TRP A 122 -15.16 0.40 25.14
CA TRP A 122 -14.67 1.78 24.96
C TRP A 122 -14.30 2.08 23.51
N ILE A 123 -13.86 1.07 22.74
CA ILE A 123 -13.54 1.24 21.31
C ILE A 123 -14.80 1.51 20.52
N ASP A 124 -15.88 0.79 20.79
CA ASP A 124 -17.17 0.99 20.14
C ASP A 124 -17.73 2.41 20.40
N LYS A 125 -17.43 2.98 21.59
CA LYS A 125 -17.77 4.36 21.92
C LYS A 125 -16.86 5.39 21.24
N LEU A 126 -15.57 5.07 21.06
CA LEU A 126 -14.60 5.97 20.47
C LEU A 126 -14.72 6.00 18.94
N MET A 127 -15.06 4.86 18.33
CA MET A 127 -15.16 4.67 16.88
C MET A 127 -16.58 4.24 16.46
N PRO A 128 -17.61 5.07 16.68
CA PRO A 128 -18.93 4.79 16.12
C PRO A 128 -18.89 4.89 14.60
N ALA A 129 -19.84 4.27 13.92
CA ALA A 129 -19.93 4.25 12.46
C ALA A 129 -19.92 5.67 11.83
N VAL A 130 -20.45 6.66 12.56
CA VAL A 130 -20.44 8.08 12.17
C VAL A 130 -19.02 8.66 12.06
N VAL A 131 -18.05 8.14 12.80
CA VAL A 131 -16.64 8.55 12.73
C VAL A 131 -15.88 7.74 11.68
N ILE A 132 -16.11 6.43 11.62
CA ILE A 132 -15.42 5.54 10.71
C ILE A 132 -15.77 5.88 9.25
N GLY A 133 -17.04 6.09 8.93
CA GLY A 133 -17.51 6.38 7.58
C GLY A 133 -16.83 7.60 6.94
N PRO A 134 -16.93 8.79 7.54
CA PRO A 134 -16.25 9.98 7.04
C PRO A 134 -14.73 9.84 6.95
N THR A 135 -14.09 9.17 7.91
CA THR A 135 -12.64 8.97 7.90
C THR A 135 -12.20 8.15 6.68
N VAL A 136 -12.89 7.05 6.40
CA VAL A 136 -12.62 6.22 5.20
C VAL A 136 -12.90 7.00 3.92
N ALA A 137 -13.98 7.78 3.89
CA ALA A 137 -14.32 8.62 2.75
C ALA A 137 -13.24 9.69 2.47
N ILE A 138 -12.73 10.34 3.52
CA ILE A 138 -11.64 11.34 3.39
C ILE A 138 -10.37 10.68 2.86
N ILE A 139 -10.00 9.50 3.33
CA ILE A 139 -8.85 8.75 2.79
C ILE A 139 -9.05 8.47 1.30
N GLY A 140 -10.22 7.99 0.89
CA GLY A 140 -10.54 7.76 -0.52
C GLY A 140 -10.47 9.03 -1.37
N LEU A 141 -11.05 10.13 -0.90
CA LEU A 141 -11.03 11.41 -1.59
C LEU A 141 -9.61 12.01 -1.70
N SER A 142 -8.78 11.84 -0.69
CA SER A 142 -7.39 12.31 -0.74
C SER A 142 -6.56 11.61 -1.83
N LEU A 143 -6.94 10.40 -2.21
CA LEU A 143 -6.29 9.62 -3.28
C LEU A 143 -6.90 9.86 -4.66
N ALA A 144 -8.08 10.48 -4.74
CA ALA A 144 -8.75 10.76 -6.01
C ALA A 144 -7.89 11.63 -6.94
N GLY A 145 -7.15 12.60 -6.38
CA GLY A 145 -6.22 13.44 -7.13
C GLY A 145 -5.12 12.63 -7.82
N ASN A 146 -4.56 11.61 -7.17
CA ASN A 146 -3.55 10.72 -7.77
C ASN A 146 -4.16 9.90 -8.90
N ALA A 147 -5.37 9.35 -8.72
CA ALA A 147 -6.05 8.59 -9.75
C ALA A 147 -6.36 9.44 -11.01
N VAL A 148 -6.81 10.69 -10.82
CA VAL A 148 -7.02 11.63 -11.92
C VAL A 148 -5.69 11.98 -12.59
N SER A 149 -4.63 12.23 -11.83
CA SER A 149 -3.29 12.49 -12.35
C SER A 149 -2.75 11.31 -13.19
N ASP A 150 -2.94 10.09 -12.71
CA ASP A 150 -2.51 8.88 -13.43
C ASP A 150 -3.28 8.67 -14.74
N LEU A 151 -4.57 9.06 -14.77
CA LEU A 151 -5.39 8.99 -15.99
C LEU A 151 -5.06 10.10 -16.98
N THR A 152 -4.82 11.33 -16.50
CA THR A 152 -4.66 12.51 -17.37
C THR A 152 -3.22 12.76 -17.76
N LEU A 153 -2.27 12.59 -16.84
CA LEU A 153 -0.85 12.87 -17.08
C LEU A 153 -0.07 11.65 -17.54
N GLY A 154 -0.73 10.47 -17.51
CA GLY A 154 -0.21 9.19 -17.99
C GLY A 154 1.29 9.06 -17.81
N LYS A 155 1.76 8.80 -16.59
CA LYS A 155 3.15 8.40 -16.39
C LYS A 155 3.37 6.98 -16.91
N VAL A 156 3.17 6.77 -18.19
CA VAL A 156 3.82 5.66 -18.87
C VAL A 156 5.25 6.12 -19.01
N MET A 157 6.13 5.64 -18.16
CA MET A 157 7.57 5.80 -18.34
C MET A 157 7.93 4.98 -19.58
N ALA A 158 7.95 5.62 -20.74
CA ALA A 158 8.53 5.03 -21.93
C ALA A 158 10.05 5.28 -21.83
N GLU A 159 10.82 4.22 -21.80
CA GLU A 159 12.26 4.29 -22.05
C GLU A 159 12.47 4.76 -23.48
N VAL A 160 12.93 5.98 -23.63
CA VAL A 160 13.31 6.50 -24.94
C VAL A 160 14.84 6.45 -25.01
N PRO A 161 15.42 5.78 -26.01
CA PRO A 161 16.87 5.83 -26.22
C PRO A 161 17.26 7.27 -26.54
N THR A 162 18.08 7.85 -25.71
CA THR A 162 18.67 9.18 -25.90
C THR A 162 20.12 9.02 -26.30
N GLN A 163 20.54 9.74 -27.33
CA GLN A 163 21.94 9.87 -27.71
C GLN A 163 22.50 11.14 -27.08
N GLU A 164 23.40 11.00 -26.15
CA GLU A 164 24.10 12.10 -25.51
C GLU A 164 25.54 12.17 -26.04
N ILE A 165 25.97 13.35 -26.44
CA ILE A 165 27.34 13.53 -26.92
C ILE A 165 28.19 13.93 -25.71
N VAL A 166 28.99 13.00 -25.20
CA VAL A 166 29.92 13.23 -24.11
C VAL A 166 31.33 13.11 -24.69
N ASP A 167 32.13 14.20 -24.58
CA ASP A 167 33.51 14.29 -25.10
C ASP A 167 33.69 13.92 -26.59
N GLY A 168 32.68 14.25 -27.43
CA GLY A 168 32.73 14.02 -28.86
C GLY A 168 32.40 12.57 -29.27
N ALA A 169 32.06 11.70 -28.34
CA ALA A 169 31.56 10.35 -28.59
C ALA A 169 30.05 10.28 -28.31
N ILE A 170 29.31 9.59 -29.20
CA ILE A 170 27.88 9.33 -29.00
C ILE A 170 27.75 8.20 -27.98
N VAL A 171 27.22 8.49 -26.82
CA VAL A 171 26.88 7.49 -25.79
C VAL A 171 25.39 7.26 -25.82
N GLU A 172 24.96 6.01 -26.00
CA GLU A 172 23.57 5.61 -25.91
C GLU A 172 23.16 5.58 -24.43
N GLY A 173 22.30 6.52 -24.04
CA GLY A 173 21.66 6.56 -22.73
C GLY A 173 20.15 6.29 -22.85
N THR A 174 19.51 5.88 -21.77
CA THR A 174 18.05 5.80 -21.67
C THR A 174 17.55 6.93 -20.80
N SER A 175 16.66 7.77 -21.32
CA SER A 175 15.93 8.75 -20.54
C SER A 175 14.46 8.35 -20.43
N PHE A 176 13.89 8.56 -19.23
CA PHE A 176 12.47 8.33 -19.01
C PHE A 176 11.70 9.60 -19.37
N VAL A 177 10.88 9.52 -20.43
CA VAL A 177 10.00 10.61 -20.84
C VAL A 177 8.58 10.29 -20.40
N SER A 178 7.93 11.25 -19.74
CA SER A 178 6.50 11.18 -19.44
C SER A 178 5.72 11.26 -20.77
N ALA A 179 5.23 10.14 -21.24
CA ALA A 179 4.32 10.10 -22.39
C ALA A 179 2.88 10.26 -21.90
N ALA A 180 2.05 10.98 -22.64
CA ALA A 180 0.62 11.07 -22.36
C ALA A 180 0.01 9.65 -22.33
N SER A 181 -0.90 9.39 -21.38
CA SER A 181 -1.57 8.11 -21.28
C SER A 181 -2.20 7.73 -22.62
N PRO A 182 -2.03 6.51 -23.11
CA PRO A 182 -2.68 6.06 -24.34
C PRO A 182 -4.21 6.17 -24.28
N TYR A 183 -4.79 6.24 -23.09
CA TYR A 183 -6.23 6.45 -22.89
C TYR A 183 -6.66 7.91 -23.16
N VAL A 184 -5.78 8.88 -22.92
CA VAL A 184 -6.03 10.30 -23.29
C VAL A 184 -5.86 10.50 -24.79
N ALA A 185 -4.90 9.82 -25.41
CA ALA A 185 -4.70 9.85 -26.86
C ALA A 185 -5.85 9.19 -27.65
N LEU A 186 -6.63 8.30 -27.02
CA LEU A 186 -7.83 7.70 -27.61
C LEU A 186 -9.10 8.53 -27.43
N ALA A 187 -9.07 9.54 -26.53
CA ALA A 187 -10.21 10.41 -26.23
C ALA A 187 -10.14 11.77 -26.97
N CYS A 188 -9.06 12.09 -27.67
CA CYS A 188 -8.85 13.22 -28.58
C CYS A 188 -8.90 12.78 -30.03
#